data_25c9e9ee32fea22af0a68292fcc05fcb
#
_entry.id   25c9e9ee32fea22af0a68292fcc05fcb
#
_cell.length_a   1.000
_cell.length_b   1.000
_cell.length_c   1.000
_cell.angle_alpha   90.00
_cell.angle_beta   90.00
_cell.angle_gamma   90.00
#
_symmetry.space_group_name_H-M   'P 1'
#
loop_
_entity.id
_entity.type
_entity.pdbx_description
1 polymer ?
#
loop_
_entity_poly.entity_id
_entity_poly.type
_entity_poly.pdbx_seq_one_letter_code
_entity_poly.pdbx_strand_id
1 'polypeptide(L)'
;MRQAVATMTDTQRYSILITDDDRGVREALGEIVEAKGFRPVLASHGEEAVEIVQHEPIHLAVLDMHMPKLTGLETLQLVRQINHILPAILITADATLELMRQAFHAHVFSVVPKPVNPHVVLTLVVRALGRTYGPVDEHPQNPAPGEPTP
;
A
#
# COMPACT_ATOMS: atom_id res chain seq x y z
N MET A 1 10.76 25.18 15.78
CA MET A 1 10.55 24.71 15.47
C MET A 1 10.12 24.37 14.87
N ARG A 2 9.84 24.62 14.88
CA ARG A 2 9.46 24.20 14.45
C ARG A 2 9.52 23.61 13.48
N GLN A 3 9.78 23.82 12.97
CA GLN A 3 10.19 23.12 11.98
C GLN A 3 10.06 21.72 12.17
N ALA A 4 10.18 21.41 13.14
CA ALA A 4 9.94 20.06 13.48
C ALA A 4 8.60 19.60 12.98
N VAL A 5 7.68 20.49 12.91
CA VAL A 5 6.35 20.16 12.43
C VAL A 5 6.41 19.70 10.98
N ALA A 6 7.09 20.46 10.15
CA ALA A 6 7.18 20.07 8.75
C ALA A 6 7.88 18.73 8.60
N THR A 7 8.91 18.53 9.39
CA THR A 7 9.63 17.28 9.33
C THR A 7 8.75 16.11 9.69
N MET A 8 7.93 16.28 10.72
CA MET A 8 7.05 15.22 11.10
C MET A 8 6.05 14.88 10.03
N THR A 9 5.53 15.89 9.35
CA THR A 9 4.62 15.66 8.27
C THR A 9 5.24 14.75 7.22
N ASP A 10 6.48 15.02 6.86
CA ASP A 10 7.15 14.21 5.87
C ASP A 10 7.41 12.81 6.36
N THR A 11 7.87 12.67 7.58
CA THR A 11 8.20 11.36 8.09
C THR A 11 6.98 10.51 8.31
N GLN A 12 5.83 11.13 8.55
CA GLN A 12 4.61 10.39 8.72
C GLN A 12 3.96 10.03 7.42
N ARG A 13 4.46 10.52 6.32
CA ARG A 13 3.84 10.25 5.05
C ARG A 13 4.39 8.98 4.48
N TYR A 14 3.73 7.90 4.83
CA TYR A 14 4.02 6.64 4.19
C TYR A 14 3.66 6.71 2.72
N SER A 15 4.51 6.12 1.89
CA SER A 15 4.26 6.05 0.45
C SER A 15 3.55 4.75 0.12
N ILE A 16 2.39 4.88 -0.49
CA ILE A 16 1.52 3.75 -0.82
C ILE A 16 1.53 3.58 -2.33
N LEU A 17 2.09 2.47 -2.79
CA LEU A 17 2.09 2.15 -4.20
C LEU A 17 0.74 1.55 -4.56
N ILE A 18 0.08 2.11 -5.56
CA ILE A 18 -1.22 1.62 -6.02
C ILE A 18 -1.05 1.22 -7.48
N THR A 19 -1.18 -0.06 -7.75
CA THR A 19 -0.98 -0.61 -9.08
C THR A 19 -2.27 -1.25 -9.56
N ASP A 20 -2.86 -0.66 -10.59
CA ASP A 20 -4.11 -1.14 -11.17
C ASP A 20 -4.14 -0.64 -12.61
N ASP A 21 -4.54 -1.48 -13.56
CA ASP A 21 -4.62 -1.05 -14.93
C ASP A 21 -5.89 -0.25 -15.22
N ASP A 22 -6.85 -0.23 -14.30
CA ASP A 22 -8.04 0.61 -14.42
C ASP A 22 -7.74 1.98 -13.81
N ARG A 23 -7.76 3.00 -14.66
CA ARG A 23 -7.40 4.34 -14.23
C ARG A 23 -8.35 4.87 -13.15
N GLY A 24 -9.65 4.59 -13.28
CA GLY A 24 -10.62 5.08 -12.31
C GLY A 24 -10.37 4.52 -10.93
N VAL A 25 -10.11 3.23 -10.84
CA VAL A 25 -9.80 2.58 -9.57
C VAL A 25 -8.51 3.16 -9.00
N ARG A 26 -7.49 3.27 -9.84
CA ARG A 26 -6.18 3.76 -9.42
C ARG A 26 -6.29 5.17 -8.84
N GLU A 27 -7.01 6.05 -9.54
CA GLU A 27 -7.14 7.43 -9.07
C GLU A 27 -8.00 7.54 -7.83
N ALA A 28 -9.09 6.77 -7.75
CA ALA A 28 -9.94 6.81 -6.56
C ALA A 28 -9.19 6.38 -5.31
N LEU A 29 -8.40 5.32 -5.43
CA LEU A 29 -7.59 4.86 -4.31
C LEU A 29 -6.51 5.87 -3.96
N GLY A 30 -5.90 6.49 -4.96
CA GLY A 30 -4.90 7.51 -4.72
C GLY A 30 -5.47 8.69 -3.95
N GLU A 31 -6.67 9.13 -4.33
CA GLU A 31 -7.30 10.26 -3.67
C GLU A 31 -7.58 9.98 -2.20
N ILE A 32 -8.07 8.79 -1.90
CA ILE A 32 -8.46 8.52 -0.53
C ILE A 32 -7.26 8.34 0.39
N VAL A 33 -6.18 7.75 -0.11
CA VAL A 33 -4.99 7.61 0.73
C VAL A 33 -4.31 8.98 0.90
N GLU A 34 -4.35 9.82 -0.13
CA GLU A 34 -3.78 11.16 -0.02
C GLU A 34 -4.56 11.99 0.98
N ALA A 35 -5.87 11.88 0.98
CA ALA A 35 -6.70 12.63 1.93
C ALA A 35 -6.40 12.24 3.36
N LYS A 36 -5.93 11.03 3.58
CA LYS A 36 -5.56 10.57 4.93
C LYS A 36 -4.17 11.03 5.34
N GLY A 37 -3.40 11.57 4.42
CA GLY A 37 -2.05 12.05 4.71
C GLY A 37 -0.95 11.17 4.17
N PHE A 38 -1.28 10.09 3.49
CA PHE A 38 -0.28 9.24 2.86
C PHE A 38 0.09 9.79 1.49
N ARG A 39 1.20 9.32 0.97
CA ARG A 39 1.68 9.72 -0.33
C ARG A 39 1.34 8.63 -1.35
N PRO A 40 0.40 8.86 -2.27
CA PRO A 40 0.11 7.85 -3.28
C PRO A 40 1.16 7.87 -4.38
N VAL A 41 1.56 6.68 -4.81
CA VAL A 41 2.45 6.50 -5.96
C VAL A 41 1.74 5.54 -6.88
N LEU A 42 1.42 5.98 -8.09
CA LEU A 42 0.52 5.24 -8.96
C LEU A 42 1.30 4.54 -10.06
N ALA A 43 0.91 3.30 -10.33
CA ALA A 43 1.46 2.52 -11.43
C ALA A 43 0.32 1.87 -12.19
N SER A 44 0.43 1.78 -13.50
CA SER A 44 -0.62 1.23 -14.33
C SER A 44 -0.42 -0.25 -14.64
N HIS A 45 0.74 -0.80 -14.33
CA HIS A 45 1.02 -2.22 -14.55
C HIS A 45 2.20 -2.66 -13.68
N GLY A 46 2.42 -3.97 -13.64
CA GLY A 46 3.40 -4.54 -12.70
C GLY A 46 4.83 -4.12 -12.95
N GLU A 47 5.22 -4.00 -14.21
CA GLU A 47 6.60 -3.60 -14.52
C GLU A 47 6.89 -2.20 -14.04
N GLU A 48 5.92 -1.30 -14.18
CA GLU A 48 6.09 0.05 -13.67
C GLU A 48 6.21 0.04 -12.15
N ALA A 49 5.43 -0.80 -11.48
CA ALA A 49 5.52 -0.93 -10.03
C ALA A 49 6.89 -1.39 -9.60
N VAL A 50 7.47 -2.37 -10.29
CA VAL A 50 8.81 -2.85 -9.96
C VAL A 50 9.83 -1.74 -10.12
N GLU A 51 9.72 -0.99 -11.20
CA GLU A 51 10.65 0.11 -11.44
C GLU A 51 10.55 1.17 -10.35
N ILE A 52 9.34 1.49 -9.94
CA ILE A 52 9.14 2.47 -8.87
C ILE A 52 9.83 2.02 -7.57
N VAL A 53 9.65 0.76 -7.20
CA VAL A 53 10.23 0.26 -5.95
C VAL A 53 11.76 0.28 -6.00
N GLN A 54 12.33 0.15 -7.20
CA GLN A 54 13.78 0.24 -7.36
C GLN A 54 14.32 1.65 -7.10
N HIS A 55 13.50 2.68 -7.26
CA HIS A 55 13.99 4.05 -7.26
C HIS A 55 13.48 4.92 -6.15
N GLU A 56 12.45 4.50 -5.42
CA GLU A 56 11.96 5.29 -4.31
C GLU A 56 11.38 4.39 -3.23
N PRO A 57 11.38 4.88 -1.99
CA PRO A 57 10.89 4.07 -0.87
C PRO A 57 9.38 3.92 -0.94
N ILE A 58 8.92 2.69 -0.82
CA ILE A 58 7.52 2.35 -0.78
C ILE A 58 7.27 1.58 0.52
N HIS A 59 6.21 1.91 1.21
CA HIS A 59 5.92 1.32 2.51
C HIS A 59 4.82 0.28 2.45
N LEU A 60 3.98 0.33 1.43
CA LEU A 60 2.90 -0.64 1.27
C LEU A 60 2.48 -0.64 -0.19
N ALA A 61 2.12 -1.81 -0.72
CA ALA A 61 1.65 -1.93 -2.09
C ALA A 61 0.21 -2.43 -2.12
N VAL A 62 -0.63 -1.75 -2.87
CA VAL A 62 -1.97 -2.21 -3.23
C VAL A 62 -1.89 -2.66 -4.68
N LEU A 63 -2.18 -3.92 -4.94
CA LEU A 63 -1.93 -4.52 -6.24
C LEU A 63 -3.19 -5.18 -6.78
N ASP A 64 -3.56 -4.82 -8.01
CA ASP A 64 -4.60 -5.52 -8.73
C ASP A 64 -4.05 -6.87 -9.17
N MET A 65 -4.79 -7.93 -8.91
CA MET A 65 -4.35 -9.27 -9.30
C MET A 65 -4.34 -9.45 -10.81
N HIS A 66 -5.31 -8.87 -11.50
CA HIS A 66 -5.51 -9.13 -12.92
C HIS A 66 -5.00 -7.99 -13.77
N MET A 67 -3.74 -8.06 -14.15
CA MET A 67 -3.11 -7.09 -15.03
C MET A 67 -2.42 -7.83 -16.16
N PRO A 68 -2.26 -7.19 -17.32
CA PRO A 68 -1.52 -7.81 -18.42
C PRO A 68 -0.07 -8.08 -18.01
N LYS A 69 0.51 -9.14 -18.51
CA LYS A 69 1.90 -9.55 -18.35
C LYS A 69 2.21 -10.04 -16.95
N LEU A 70 2.15 -9.19 -15.95
CA LEU A 70 2.43 -9.57 -14.57
C LEU A 70 1.16 -9.46 -13.74
N THR A 71 0.81 -10.54 -13.06
CA THR A 71 -0.29 -10.49 -12.08
C THR A 71 0.16 -9.73 -10.85
N GLY A 72 -0.79 -9.41 -9.99
CA GLY A 72 -0.44 -8.76 -8.72
C GLY A 72 0.50 -9.59 -7.88
N LEU A 73 0.29 -10.90 -7.81
CA LEU A 73 1.19 -11.76 -7.03
C LEU A 73 2.57 -11.86 -7.65
N GLU A 74 2.64 -11.94 -8.97
CA GLU A 74 3.95 -11.95 -9.64
C GLU A 74 4.68 -10.65 -9.40
N THR A 75 3.96 -9.53 -9.48
CA THR A 75 4.54 -8.23 -9.19
C THR A 75 5.06 -8.20 -7.75
N LEU A 76 4.28 -8.71 -6.81
CA LEU A 76 4.70 -8.73 -5.42
C LEU A 76 5.98 -9.52 -5.21
N GLN A 77 6.11 -10.66 -5.88
CA GLN A 77 7.32 -11.45 -5.77
C GLN A 77 8.55 -10.65 -6.21
N LEU A 78 8.40 -9.88 -7.29
CA LEU A 78 9.51 -9.09 -7.80
C LEU A 78 9.84 -7.92 -6.88
N VAL A 79 8.84 -7.18 -6.41
CA VAL A 79 9.12 -6.04 -5.55
C VAL A 79 9.67 -6.48 -4.19
N ARG A 80 9.34 -7.67 -3.72
CA ARG A 80 9.88 -8.18 -2.46
C ARG A 80 11.32 -8.66 -2.58
N GLN A 81 11.84 -8.82 -3.77
CA GLN A 81 13.27 -9.03 -3.93
C GLN A 81 14.05 -7.77 -3.61
N ILE A 82 13.40 -6.61 -3.72
CA ILE A 82 14.00 -5.32 -3.43
C ILE A 82 13.69 -4.89 -2.00
N ASN A 83 12.45 -5.07 -1.59
CA ASN A 83 11.98 -4.72 -0.25
C ASN A 83 11.30 -5.93 0.35
N HIS A 84 12.02 -6.69 1.16
CA HIS A 84 11.60 -7.99 1.65
C HIS A 84 10.40 -7.95 2.57
N ILE A 85 10.19 -6.84 3.27
CA ILE A 85 9.13 -6.76 4.26
C ILE A 85 7.92 -5.96 3.77
N LEU A 86 7.90 -5.63 2.49
CA LEU A 86 6.83 -4.78 1.96
C LEU A 86 5.47 -5.43 2.18
N PRO A 87 4.57 -4.81 2.96
CA PRO A 87 3.22 -5.35 3.11
C PRO A 87 2.42 -5.08 1.85
N ALA A 88 1.47 -5.96 1.56
CA ALA A 88 0.68 -5.86 0.34
C ALA A 88 -0.77 -6.18 0.58
N ILE A 89 -1.63 -5.47 -0.13
CA ILE A 89 -3.06 -5.72 -0.21
C ILE A 89 -3.35 -6.05 -1.66
N LEU A 90 -4.03 -7.17 -1.88
CA LEU A 90 -4.31 -7.66 -3.22
C LEU A 90 -5.78 -7.40 -3.54
N ILE A 91 -6.05 -6.89 -4.73
CA ILE A 91 -7.42 -6.63 -5.18
C ILE A 91 -7.72 -7.56 -6.33
N THR A 92 -8.89 -8.20 -6.30
CA THR A 92 -9.23 -9.16 -7.35
C THR A 92 -10.71 -9.16 -7.66
N ALA A 93 -11.02 -9.37 -8.94
CA ALA A 93 -12.42 -9.56 -9.37
C ALA A 93 -12.86 -10.99 -9.12
N ASP A 94 -11.93 -11.90 -8.83
CA ASP A 94 -12.25 -13.32 -8.73
C ASP A 94 -11.46 -13.94 -7.57
N ALA A 95 -12.06 -13.91 -6.38
CA ALA A 95 -11.40 -14.39 -5.17
C ALA A 95 -11.61 -15.89 -5.02
N THR A 96 -10.96 -16.67 -5.87
CA THR A 96 -11.05 -18.12 -5.81
C THR A 96 -10.32 -18.67 -4.60
N LEU A 97 -10.65 -19.88 -4.22
CA LEU A 97 -9.96 -20.56 -3.13
C LEU A 97 -8.47 -20.69 -3.43
N GLU A 98 -8.14 -21.00 -4.68
CA GLU A 98 -6.74 -21.12 -5.06
C GLU A 98 -6.00 -19.79 -4.90
N LEU A 99 -6.62 -18.69 -5.32
CA LEU A 99 -6.00 -17.38 -5.15
C LEU A 99 -5.80 -17.05 -3.68
N MET A 100 -6.81 -17.35 -2.85
CA MET A 100 -6.69 -17.09 -1.42
C MET A 100 -5.55 -17.90 -0.80
N ARG A 101 -5.37 -19.13 -1.27
CA ARG A 101 -4.28 -19.96 -0.78
C ARG A 101 -2.92 -19.39 -1.19
N GLN A 102 -2.80 -18.96 -2.44
CA GLN A 102 -1.57 -18.36 -2.93
C GLN A 102 -1.25 -17.05 -2.18
N ALA A 103 -2.28 -16.25 -1.93
CA ALA A 103 -2.10 -14.99 -1.21
C ALA A 103 -1.64 -15.24 0.23
N PHE A 104 -2.21 -16.26 0.86
CA PHE A 104 -1.81 -16.64 2.21
C PHE A 104 -0.33 -17.04 2.25
N HIS A 105 0.09 -17.88 1.31
CA HIS A 105 1.49 -18.30 1.26
C HIS A 105 2.43 -17.16 0.91
N ALA A 106 1.94 -16.17 0.18
CA ALA A 106 2.75 -15.01 -0.16
C ALA A 106 2.71 -13.94 0.94
N HIS A 107 2.07 -14.24 2.07
CA HIS A 107 1.97 -13.30 3.19
C HIS A 107 1.37 -11.97 2.78
N VAL A 108 0.35 -12.02 1.94
CA VAL A 108 -0.44 -10.85 1.61
C VAL A 108 -1.26 -10.47 2.83
N PHE A 109 -1.30 -9.19 3.16
CA PHE A 109 -2.02 -8.75 4.35
C PHE A 109 -3.53 -9.01 4.21
N SER A 110 -4.08 -8.70 3.05
CA SER A 110 -5.51 -8.90 2.83
C SER A 110 -5.81 -8.99 1.34
N VAL A 111 -6.88 -9.70 0.99
CA VAL A 111 -7.39 -9.79 -0.38
C VAL A 111 -8.75 -9.10 -0.39
N VAL A 112 -8.93 -8.14 -1.28
CA VAL A 112 -10.14 -7.33 -1.38
C VAL A 112 -10.83 -7.64 -2.70
N PRO A 113 -12.09 -8.06 -2.67
CA PRO A 113 -12.81 -8.33 -3.91
C PRO A 113 -13.25 -7.03 -4.59
N LYS A 114 -13.34 -7.07 -5.91
CA LYS A 114 -13.94 -5.98 -6.68
C LYS A 114 -15.45 -6.16 -6.68
N PRO A 115 -16.21 -5.10 -6.75
CA PRO A 115 -15.83 -3.70 -6.90
C PRO A 115 -15.21 -3.13 -5.65
N VAL A 116 -14.22 -2.28 -5.84
CA VAL A 116 -13.43 -1.78 -4.72
C VAL A 116 -14.18 -0.68 -3.99
N ASN A 117 -14.24 -0.81 -2.67
CA ASN A 117 -14.68 0.30 -1.82
C ASN A 117 -13.42 0.96 -1.27
N PRO A 118 -13.12 2.20 -1.69
CA PRO A 118 -11.87 2.83 -1.27
C PRO A 118 -11.73 2.97 0.24
N HIS A 119 -12.84 3.16 0.96
CA HIS A 119 -12.76 3.27 2.42
C HIS A 119 -12.32 1.95 3.07
N VAL A 120 -12.75 0.83 2.52
CA VAL A 120 -12.32 -0.48 3.01
C VAL A 120 -10.81 -0.64 2.79
N VAL A 121 -10.34 -0.26 1.60
CA VAL A 121 -8.92 -0.35 1.30
C VAL A 121 -8.13 0.56 2.24
N LEU A 122 -8.61 1.78 2.47
CA LEU A 122 -7.91 2.68 3.39
C LEU A 122 -7.80 2.10 4.78
N THR A 123 -8.87 1.49 5.30
CA THR A 123 -8.83 0.86 6.60
C THR A 123 -7.77 -0.23 6.65
N LEU A 124 -7.68 -1.04 5.59
CA LEU A 124 -6.69 -2.10 5.53
C LEU A 124 -5.27 -1.55 5.40
N VAL A 125 -5.11 -0.46 4.67
CA VAL A 125 -3.81 0.21 4.55
C VAL A 125 -3.32 0.62 5.94
N VAL A 126 -4.18 1.30 6.70
CA VAL A 126 -3.80 1.75 8.05
C VAL A 126 -3.42 0.56 8.93
N ARG A 127 -4.21 -0.49 8.88
CA ARG A 127 -3.92 -1.69 9.69
C ARG A 127 -2.61 -2.36 9.28
N ALA A 128 -2.39 -2.47 7.99
CA ALA A 128 -1.16 -3.13 7.50
C ALA A 128 0.07 -2.33 7.88
N LEU A 129 0.00 -1.00 7.74
CA LEU A 129 1.11 -0.14 8.14
C LEU A 129 1.37 -0.27 9.63
N GLY A 130 0.30 -0.30 10.43
CA GLY A 130 0.46 -0.44 11.88
C GLY A 130 1.12 -1.74 12.26
N ARG A 131 0.75 -2.82 11.57
CA ARG A 131 1.32 -4.13 11.87
C ARG A 131 2.78 -4.21 11.47
N THR A 132 3.16 -3.56 10.39
CA THR A 132 4.53 -3.65 9.87
C THR A 132 5.46 -2.65 10.51
N TYR A 133 5.00 -1.42 10.72
CA TYR A 133 5.86 -0.32 11.14
C TYR A 133 5.51 0.25 12.50
N GLY A 134 4.47 -0.27 13.15
CA GLY A 134 4.00 0.28 14.41
C GLY A 134 2.78 1.16 14.21
N PRO A 135 2.11 1.56 15.29
CA PRO A 135 0.84 2.27 15.17
C PRO A 135 0.93 3.51 14.29
N VAL A 136 -0.06 3.65 13.42
CA VAL A 136 -0.17 4.82 12.57
C VAL A 136 -0.99 5.86 13.31
N ASP A 137 -0.46 7.06 13.38
CA ASP A 137 -1.12 8.14 14.07
C ASP A 137 -2.35 8.56 13.28
N GLU A 138 -3.48 8.55 13.95
CA GLU A 138 -4.71 8.95 13.31
C GLU A 138 -4.86 10.46 13.26
N HIS A 139 -4.03 11.16 14.01
CA HIS A 139 -4.04 12.60 14.03
C HIS A 139 -2.72 13.09 13.50
N PRO A 140 -2.69 13.51 12.26
CA PRO A 140 -1.41 13.86 11.62
C PRO A 140 -0.59 14.86 12.41
N GLN A 141 -1.21 15.69 13.18
CA GLN A 141 -0.47 16.66 13.95
C GLN A 141 0.07 16.09 15.25
N ASN A 142 -0.28 14.90 15.57
CA ASN A 142 0.19 14.27 16.79
C ASN A 142 1.41 13.44 16.46
N PRO A 143 2.54 13.78 17.01
CA PRO A 143 3.76 13.08 16.67
C PRO A 143 3.68 11.64 17.07
N ALA A 144 4.36 10.88 16.31
CA ALA A 144 4.42 9.48 16.59
C ALA A 144 4.89 9.28 17.99
N PRO A 145 4.38 8.33 18.58
CA PRO A 145 4.70 8.04 19.93
C PRO A 145 6.12 7.63 20.11
N GLY A 146 6.77 7.70 19.10
CA GLY A 146 8.09 7.40 19.31
C GLY A 146 8.52 7.99 20.53
N GLU A 147 8.01 8.69 20.89
CA GLU A 147 8.36 9.07 21.86
C GLU A 147 7.88 8.43 22.79
N PRO A 148 8.11 8.10 23.27
CA PRO A 148 7.74 7.21 23.99
C PRO A 148 6.98 7.37 24.70
N THR A 149 6.83 7.49 24.40
CA THR A 149 6.21 7.60 24.89
C THR A 149 6.12 7.14 25.34
N PRO A 150 6.12 7.37 25.56
CA PRO A 150 6.34 6.88 26.25
C PRO A 150 6.34 6.14 26.23
#